data_f3547cc3879eac588a907966fd319219
#
_entry.id   f3547cc3879eac588a907966fd319219
#
_cell.length_a   1.000
_cell.length_b   1.000
_cell.length_c   1.000
_cell.angle_alpha   90.00
_cell.angle_beta   90.00
_cell.angle_gamma   90.00
#
_symmetry.space_group_name_H-M   'P 1'
#
loop_
_entity.id
_entity.type
_entity.pdbx_description
1 polymer ?
#
loop_
_entity_poly.entity_id
_entity_poly.type
_entity_poly.pdbx_seq_one_letter_code
_entity_poly.pdbx_strand_id
1 'polypeptide(L)'
;MIENLPNWINISFFLITLITIGIFYISNGRPKKLLLLILLWSAIQSIMAFTGFYQITDTMPPRFAVVLLPSTLLILFGMSSKNLKWMYTTRKTEISTFLHCIRIPVEFILLYLFLNKMIPEIMTFEGLNFDILAGITAPIIGLLYMKGIMSKKGLLIWNFLGLILIFTILTIGILSSELPFQQFGFEQPNRAIGYFPFILLPATVVPIVIYTHLTDILKLRKEIKATNDDH
;
A
#
# COMPACT_ATOMS: atom_id res chain seq x y z
N MET A 1 2.86 16.36 -13.72
CA MET A 1 3.29 16.54 -12.31
C MET A 1 2.53 17.71 -11.73
N ILE A 2 2.43 17.82 -10.42
CA ILE A 2 1.74 18.95 -9.75
C ILE A 2 2.61 20.20 -9.91
N GLU A 3 1.99 21.29 -10.41
CA GLU A 3 2.66 22.58 -10.54
C GLU A 3 3.00 23.16 -9.16
N ASN A 4 4.15 23.84 -9.06
CA ASN A 4 4.67 24.47 -7.85
C ASN A 4 4.95 23.55 -6.66
N LEU A 5 4.82 22.22 -6.80
CA LEU A 5 5.23 21.29 -5.76
C LEU A 5 6.76 21.14 -5.77
N PRO A 6 7.44 21.24 -4.61
CA PRO A 6 8.89 21.05 -4.55
C PRO A 6 9.31 19.69 -5.12
N ASN A 7 10.31 19.69 -6.01
CA ASN A 7 10.76 18.48 -6.71
C ASN A 7 11.18 17.34 -5.78
N TRP A 8 11.72 17.66 -4.60
CA TRP A 8 12.12 16.65 -3.64
C TRP A 8 10.97 15.77 -3.16
N ILE A 9 9.74 16.30 -3.11
CA ILE A 9 8.54 15.52 -2.73
C ILE A 9 8.25 14.46 -3.79
N ASN A 10 8.29 14.85 -5.08
CA ASN A 10 8.10 13.92 -6.19
C ASN A 10 9.18 12.84 -6.21
N ILE A 11 10.46 13.24 -6.06
CA ILE A 11 11.60 12.31 -6.05
C ILE A 11 11.50 11.36 -4.87
N SER A 12 11.22 11.87 -3.66
CA SER A 12 11.10 11.06 -2.45
C SER A 12 10.00 10.01 -2.60
N PHE A 13 8.81 10.41 -3.09
CA PHE A 13 7.71 9.46 -3.26
C PHE A 13 8.04 8.39 -4.30
N PHE A 14 8.68 8.75 -5.41
CA PHE A 14 9.13 7.79 -6.40
C PHE A 14 10.15 6.79 -5.81
N LEU A 15 11.12 7.27 -5.02
CA LEU A 15 12.07 6.41 -4.32
C LEU A 15 11.40 5.49 -3.30
N ILE A 16 10.44 5.99 -2.53
CA ILE A 16 9.63 5.18 -1.60
C ILE A 16 8.94 4.04 -2.36
N THR A 17 8.38 4.32 -3.53
CA THR A 17 7.75 3.29 -4.37
C THR A 17 8.77 2.22 -4.81
N LEU A 18 9.96 2.62 -5.26
CA LEU A 18 11.01 1.67 -5.66
C LEU A 18 11.50 0.83 -4.48
N ILE A 19 11.68 1.43 -3.30
CA ILE A 19 12.05 0.73 -2.06
C ILE A 19 10.97 -0.29 -1.69
N THR A 20 9.68 0.10 -1.78
CA THR A 20 8.53 -0.79 -1.52
C THR A 20 8.58 -2.03 -2.42
N ILE A 21 8.75 -1.81 -3.74
CA ILE A 21 8.87 -2.90 -4.72
C ILE A 21 10.09 -3.78 -4.41
N GLY A 22 11.23 -3.17 -4.06
CA GLY A 22 12.47 -3.89 -3.71
C GLY A 22 12.31 -4.79 -2.49
N ILE A 23 11.76 -4.27 -1.39
CA ILE A 23 11.51 -5.05 -0.16
C ILE A 23 10.50 -6.16 -0.45
N PHE A 24 9.43 -5.86 -1.19
CA PHE A 24 8.42 -6.84 -1.59
C PHE A 24 9.04 -7.98 -2.43
N TYR A 25 9.90 -7.66 -3.38
CA TYR A 25 10.62 -8.62 -4.20
C TYR A 25 11.49 -9.57 -3.35
N ILE A 26 12.26 -9.00 -2.40
CA ILE A 26 13.15 -9.76 -1.51
C ILE A 26 12.35 -10.65 -0.56
N SER A 27 11.27 -10.12 0.03
CA SER A 27 10.42 -10.84 0.99
C SER A 27 9.68 -12.03 0.39
N ASN A 28 9.45 -12.04 -0.94
CA ASN A 28 8.76 -13.12 -1.65
C ASN A 28 9.71 -14.06 -2.42
N GLY A 29 11.01 -14.12 -2.08
CA GLY A 29 11.95 -15.04 -2.69
C GLY A 29 12.42 -14.63 -4.09
N ARG A 30 12.39 -13.36 -4.40
CA ARG A 30 12.93 -12.74 -5.63
C ARG A 30 12.26 -13.22 -6.94
N PRO A 31 10.93 -13.18 -7.07
CA PRO A 31 10.20 -13.65 -8.25
C PRO A 31 10.31 -12.67 -9.43
N LYS A 32 11.24 -12.89 -10.35
CA LYS A 32 11.52 -11.98 -11.49
C LYS A 32 10.28 -11.66 -12.34
N LYS A 33 9.40 -12.66 -12.59
CA LYS A 33 8.17 -12.46 -13.37
C LYS A 33 7.21 -11.50 -12.67
N LEU A 34 7.04 -11.64 -11.36
CA LEU A 34 6.18 -10.76 -10.56
C LEU A 34 6.77 -9.35 -10.49
N LEU A 35 8.10 -9.23 -10.33
CA LEU A 35 8.78 -7.93 -10.38
C LEU A 35 8.52 -7.22 -11.71
N LEU A 36 8.71 -7.92 -12.83
CA LEU A 36 8.47 -7.36 -14.16
C LEU A 36 7.00 -6.90 -14.33
N LEU A 37 6.04 -7.70 -13.86
CA LEU A 37 4.62 -7.36 -13.90
C LEU A 37 4.34 -6.07 -13.11
N ILE A 38 4.87 -5.94 -11.89
CA ILE A 38 4.69 -4.75 -11.04
C ILE A 38 5.33 -3.52 -11.71
N LEU A 39 6.54 -3.65 -12.25
CA LEU A 39 7.22 -2.54 -12.92
C LEU A 39 6.48 -2.10 -14.19
N LEU A 40 6.02 -3.02 -15.01
CA LEU A 40 5.23 -2.71 -16.22
C LEU A 40 3.90 -2.04 -15.84
N TRP A 41 3.21 -2.56 -14.83
CA TRP A 41 1.98 -1.96 -14.32
C TRP A 41 2.22 -0.53 -13.80
N SER A 42 3.25 -0.34 -12.98
CA SER A 42 3.63 0.99 -12.45
C SER A 42 3.98 1.97 -13.57
N ALA A 43 4.68 1.51 -14.62
CA ALA A 43 5.03 2.32 -15.78
C ALA A 43 3.78 2.74 -16.58
N ILE A 44 2.85 1.81 -16.83
CA ILE A 44 1.59 2.11 -17.53
C ILE A 44 0.80 3.17 -16.76
N GLN A 45 0.63 3.01 -15.44
CA GLN A 45 -0.10 3.96 -14.60
C GLN A 45 0.59 5.33 -14.56
N SER A 46 1.91 5.35 -14.54
CA SER A 46 2.70 6.60 -14.62
C SER A 46 2.49 7.32 -15.94
N ILE A 47 2.52 6.62 -17.08
CA ILE A 47 2.26 7.19 -18.41
C ILE A 47 0.84 7.77 -18.46
N MET A 48 -0.17 7.03 -17.99
CA MET A 48 -1.55 7.51 -17.95
C MET A 48 -1.70 8.77 -17.08
N ALA A 49 -1.00 8.85 -15.95
CA ALA A 49 -0.99 10.04 -15.12
C ALA A 49 -0.31 11.24 -15.79
N PHE A 50 0.78 11.01 -16.56
CA PHE A 50 1.44 12.07 -17.34
C PHE A 50 0.55 12.64 -18.47
N THR A 51 -0.32 11.83 -19.07
CA THR A 51 -1.27 12.29 -20.10
C THR A 51 -2.46 13.05 -19.52
N GLY A 52 -2.57 13.20 -18.20
CA GLY A 52 -3.71 13.84 -17.55
C GLY A 52 -4.97 12.96 -17.49
N PHE A 53 -4.85 11.67 -17.84
CA PHE A 53 -6.01 10.76 -17.90
C PHE A 53 -6.80 10.72 -16.60
N TYR A 54 -6.14 10.72 -15.43
CA TYR A 54 -6.78 10.64 -14.11
C TYR A 54 -7.26 11.97 -13.55
N GLN A 55 -6.95 13.09 -14.23
CA GLN A 55 -7.40 14.43 -13.83
C GLN A 55 -8.83 14.72 -14.32
N ILE A 56 -9.37 13.87 -15.20
CA ILE A 56 -10.75 13.94 -15.67
C ILE A 56 -11.61 13.09 -14.75
N THR A 57 -12.41 13.75 -13.91
CA THR A 57 -13.13 13.14 -12.78
C THR A 57 -14.64 13.03 -12.97
N ASP A 58 -15.19 13.67 -13.98
CA ASP A 58 -16.62 13.77 -14.31
C ASP A 58 -17.17 12.63 -15.18
N THR A 59 -16.39 11.59 -15.42
CA THR A 59 -16.79 10.43 -16.25
C THR A 59 -17.43 9.31 -15.43
N MET A 60 -18.39 8.59 -16.05
CA MET A 60 -18.98 7.36 -15.53
C MET A 60 -18.77 6.20 -16.52
N PRO A 61 -18.06 5.11 -16.14
CA PRO A 61 -17.40 4.90 -14.85
C PRO A 61 -16.22 5.84 -14.62
N PRO A 62 -15.89 6.14 -13.34
CA PRO A 62 -14.76 7.00 -13.02
C PRO A 62 -13.47 6.43 -13.58
N ARG A 63 -12.63 7.28 -14.21
CA ARG A 63 -11.34 6.83 -14.77
C ARG A 63 -10.41 6.22 -13.73
N PHE A 64 -10.57 6.61 -12.47
CA PHE A 64 -9.82 6.05 -11.34
C PHE A 64 -10.10 4.55 -11.11
N ALA A 65 -11.21 4.02 -11.62
CA ALA A 65 -11.48 2.58 -11.61
C ALA A 65 -10.42 1.77 -12.37
N VAL A 66 -9.75 2.36 -13.38
CA VAL A 66 -8.66 1.73 -14.13
C VAL A 66 -7.43 1.46 -13.25
N VAL A 67 -7.27 2.17 -12.14
CA VAL A 67 -6.22 1.89 -11.14
C VAL A 67 -6.69 0.82 -10.16
N LEU A 68 -7.87 1.00 -9.58
CA LEU A 68 -8.35 0.18 -8.45
C LEU A 68 -8.73 -1.23 -8.87
N LEU A 69 -9.50 -1.39 -9.95
CA LEU A 69 -10.02 -2.71 -10.36
C LEU A 69 -8.90 -3.68 -10.74
N PRO A 70 -7.95 -3.35 -11.65
CA PRO A 70 -6.88 -4.29 -11.98
C PRO A 70 -5.96 -4.57 -10.81
N SER A 71 -5.65 -3.59 -9.95
CA SER A 71 -4.85 -3.81 -8.75
C SER A 71 -5.52 -4.78 -7.79
N THR A 72 -6.85 -4.65 -7.58
CA THR A 72 -7.63 -5.60 -6.79
C THR A 72 -7.63 -6.99 -7.41
N LEU A 73 -7.83 -7.10 -8.73
CA LEU A 73 -7.79 -8.39 -9.44
C LEU A 73 -6.42 -9.05 -9.35
N LEU A 74 -5.32 -8.28 -9.40
CA LEU A 74 -3.97 -8.82 -9.22
C LEU A 74 -3.75 -9.37 -7.80
N ILE A 75 -4.28 -8.69 -6.76
CA ILE A 75 -4.26 -9.21 -5.39
C ILE A 75 -5.03 -10.54 -5.32
N LEU A 76 -6.27 -10.59 -5.84
CA LEU A 76 -7.11 -11.79 -5.84
C LEU A 76 -6.45 -12.95 -6.62
N PHE A 77 -5.84 -12.66 -7.77
CA PHE A 77 -5.07 -13.65 -8.52
C PHE A 77 -3.87 -14.18 -7.73
N GLY A 78 -3.15 -13.30 -7.04
CA GLY A 78 -2.06 -13.67 -6.13
C GLY A 78 -2.51 -14.57 -4.97
N MET A 79 -3.79 -14.47 -4.57
CA MET A 79 -4.42 -15.31 -3.53
C MET A 79 -4.95 -16.65 -4.06
N SER A 80 -4.79 -16.97 -5.35
CA SER A 80 -5.19 -18.28 -5.89
C SER A 80 -4.40 -19.42 -5.26
N SER A 81 -5.00 -20.63 -5.19
CA SER A 81 -4.41 -21.80 -4.49
C SER A 81 -3.00 -22.15 -4.96
N LYS A 82 -2.70 -21.98 -6.26
CA LYS A 82 -1.37 -22.24 -6.84
C LYS A 82 -0.34 -21.24 -6.32
N ASN A 83 -0.70 -19.94 -6.35
CA ASN A 83 0.19 -18.85 -5.93
C ASN A 83 0.39 -18.86 -4.41
N LEU A 84 -0.64 -19.20 -3.63
CA LEU A 84 -0.53 -19.38 -2.18
C LEU A 84 0.43 -20.51 -1.80
N LYS A 85 0.42 -21.65 -2.51
CA LYS A 85 1.39 -22.74 -2.27
C LYS A 85 2.83 -22.26 -2.45
N TRP A 86 3.10 -21.54 -3.55
CA TRP A 86 4.41 -20.95 -3.79
C TRP A 86 4.76 -19.91 -2.72
N MET A 87 3.84 -19.03 -2.36
CA MET A 87 4.04 -18.00 -1.35
C MET A 87 4.39 -18.60 0.02
N TYR A 88 3.71 -19.65 0.48
CA TYR A 88 4.00 -20.30 1.76
C TYR A 88 5.44 -20.80 1.86
N THR A 89 6.05 -21.23 0.76
CA THR A 89 7.42 -21.77 0.74
C THR A 89 8.49 -20.70 0.59
N THR A 90 8.19 -19.59 -0.09
CA THR A 90 9.20 -18.58 -0.47
C THR A 90 9.18 -17.32 0.39
N ARG A 91 8.02 -17.04 1.03
CA ARG A 91 7.82 -15.78 1.76
C ARG A 91 8.60 -15.76 3.07
N LYS A 92 9.33 -14.66 3.28
CA LYS A 92 10.08 -14.33 4.50
C LYS A 92 9.28 -13.32 5.32
N THR A 93 8.52 -13.81 6.32
CA THR A 93 7.61 -12.98 7.13
C THR A 93 8.34 -11.90 7.90
N GLU A 94 9.58 -12.16 8.33
CA GLU A 94 10.43 -11.20 9.01
C GLU A 94 10.69 -9.97 8.11
N ILE A 95 11.09 -10.21 6.85
CA ILE A 95 11.40 -9.13 5.89
C ILE A 95 10.12 -8.40 5.48
N SER A 96 9.00 -9.15 5.30
CA SER A 96 7.72 -8.52 4.94
C SER A 96 7.18 -7.60 6.03
N THR A 97 7.42 -7.90 7.31
CA THR A 97 7.05 -7.02 8.42
C THR A 97 7.78 -5.68 8.32
N PHE A 98 9.08 -5.67 7.99
CA PHE A 98 9.84 -4.42 7.78
C PHE A 98 9.37 -3.62 6.55
N LEU A 99 8.68 -4.23 5.58
CA LEU A 99 8.11 -3.48 4.46
C LEU A 99 7.18 -2.36 4.95
N HIS A 100 6.45 -2.58 6.03
CA HIS A 100 5.49 -1.61 6.55
C HIS A 100 6.13 -0.33 7.12
N CYS A 101 7.46 -0.29 7.34
CA CYS A 101 8.19 0.94 7.69
C CYS A 101 8.03 2.05 6.64
N ILE A 102 7.72 1.69 5.37
CA ILE A 102 7.50 2.67 4.30
C ILE A 102 6.31 3.59 4.58
N ARG A 103 5.40 3.20 5.47
CA ARG A 103 4.26 4.04 5.85
C ARG A 103 4.69 5.33 6.50
N ILE A 104 5.80 5.35 7.26
CA ILE A 104 6.32 6.57 7.88
C ILE A 104 6.61 7.64 6.82
N PRO A 105 7.53 7.43 5.86
CA PRO A 105 7.79 8.45 4.85
C PRO A 105 6.59 8.73 3.94
N VAL A 106 5.70 7.76 3.70
CA VAL A 106 4.44 8.02 2.96
C VAL A 106 3.58 9.03 3.71
N GLU A 107 3.40 8.89 5.02
CA GLU A 107 2.60 9.79 5.84
C GLU A 107 3.18 11.22 5.86
N PHE A 108 4.49 11.39 5.90
CA PHE A 108 5.12 12.70 5.76
C PHE A 108 4.87 13.31 4.37
N ILE A 109 4.90 12.50 3.31
CA ILE A 109 4.53 12.99 1.97
C ILE A 109 3.06 13.41 1.92
N LEU A 110 2.15 12.64 2.52
CA LEU A 110 0.74 13.03 2.62
C LEU A 110 0.56 14.34 3.37
N LEU A 111 1.26 14.56 4.50
CA LEU A 111 1.24 15.84 5.20
C LEU A 111 1.70 17.00 4.30
N TYR A 112 2.81 16.83 3.57
CA TYR A 112 3.28 17.86 2.63
C TYR A 112 2.30 18.10 1.48
N LEU A 113 1.61 17.08 0.98
CA LEU A 113 0.55 17.24 -0.02
C LEU A 113 -0.65 18.01 0.54
N PHE A 114 -1.01 17.77 1.80
CA PHE A 114 -2.03 18.55 2.49
C PHE A 114 -1.64 20.04 2.61
N LEU A 115 -0.43 20.34 3.06
CA LEU A 115 0.09 21.70 3.18
C LEU A 115 0.13 22.44 1.82
N ASN A 116 0.28 21.69 0.72
CA ASN A 116 0.21 22.22 -0.65
C ASN A 116 -1.19 22.13 -1.28
N LYS A 117 -2.24 21.93 -0.48
CA LYS A 117 -3.66 21.92 -0.87
C LYS A 117 -4.01 20.84 -1.93
N MET A 118 -3.32 19.72 -1.94
CA MET A 118 -3.50 18.64 -2.91
C MET A 118 -4.28 17.45 -2.37
N ILE A 119 -4.44 17.35 -1.04
CA ILE A 119 -5.27 16.34 -0.36
C ILE A 119 -5.89 16.97 0.88
N PRO A 120 -7.01 16.45 1.42
CA PRO A 120 -7.63 16.97 2.64
C PRO A 120 -6.88 16.51 3.91
N GLU A 121 -7.01 17.27 4.99
CA GLU A 121 -6.40 17.00 6.30
C GLU A 121 -6.76 15.59 6.84
N ILE A 122 -8.01 15.17 6.63
CA ILE A 122 -8.51 13.85 7.08
C ILE A 122 -7.65 12.68 6.58
N MET A 123 -6.89 12.86 5.49
CA MET A 123 -5.96 11.86 4.93
C MET A 123 -4.56 11.89 5.56
N THR A 124 -4.28 12.77 6.49
CA THR A 124 -2.99 12.89 7.18
C THR A 124 -3.08 12.33 8.60
N PHE A 125 -1.92 12.11 9.23
CA PHE A 125 -1.87 11.69 10.64
C PHE A 125 -2.30 12.79 11.63
N GLU A 126 -2.46 14.04 11.17
CA GLU A 126 -3.09 15.13 11.95
C GLU A 126 -4.63 15.02 11.90
N GLY A 127 -5.18 14.32 10.90
CA GLY A 127 -6.61 14.01 10.78
C GLY A 127 -6.96 12.61 11.30
N LEU A 128 -7.57 11.77 10.44
CA LEU A 128 -8.04 10.43 10.80
C LEU A 128 -7.17 9.28 10.24
N ASN A 129 -6.01 9.59 9.67
CA ASN A 129 -5.11 8.58 9.13
C ASN A 129 -4.13 8.10 10.20
N PHE A 130 -4.45 7.00 10.87
CA PHE A 130 -3.58 6.36 11.87
C PHE A 130 -2.62 5.33 11.27
N ASP A 131 -2.44 5.31 9.93
CA ASP A 131 -1.60 4.34 9.24
C ASP A 131 -0.11 4.44 9.62
N ILE A 132 0.32 5.62 10.04
CA ILE A 132 1.67 5.87 10.58
C ILE A 132 2.00 4.95 11.77
N LEU A 133 1.00 4.55 12.59
CA LEU A 133 1.23 3.67 13.74
C LEU A 133 1.73 2.29 13.31
N ALA A 134 1.21 1.76 12.20
CA ALA A 134 1.74 0.52 11.64
C ALA A 134 3.18 0.70 11.15
N GLY A 135 3.53 1.86 10.58
CA GLY A 135 4.88 2.20 10.18
C GLY A 135 5.86 2.23 11.36
N ILE A 136 5.50 2.93 12.44
CA ILE A 136 6.34 3.10 13.64
C ILE A 136 6.52 1.77 14.38
N THR A 137 5.46 0.96 14.46
CA THR A 137 5.52 -0.33 15.16
C THR A 137 6.19 -1.43 14.34
N ALA A 138 6.20 -1.35 13.01
CA ALA A 138 6.77 -2.39 12.14
C ALA A 138 8.23 -2.78 12.48
N PRO A 139 9.19 -1.86 12.67
CA PRO A 139 10.56 -2.23 13.00
C PRO A 139 10.65 -2.91 14.37
N ILE A 140 9.86 -2.47 15.35
CA ILE A 140 9.83 -3.05 16.70
C ILE A 140 9.29 -4.48 16.63
N ILE A 141 8.13 -4.67 16.01
CA ILE A 141 7.46 -5.95 15.84
C ILE A 141 8.33 -6.93 15.04
N GLY A 142 8.94 -6.45 13.94
CA GLY A 142 9.84 -7.25 13.12
C GLY A 142 11.07 -7.75 13.90
N LEU A 143 11.71 -6.89 14.69
CA LEU A 143 12.84 -7.26 15.53
C LEU A 143 12.44 -8.24 16.64
N LEU A 144 11.31 -8.01 17.32
CA LEU A 144 10.81 -8.92 18.36
C LEU A 144 10.48 -10.30 17.79
N TYR A 145 9.89 -10.35 16.59
CA TYR A 145 9.60 -11.60 15.91
C TYR A 145 10.87 -12.35 15.49
N MET A 146 11.86 -11.65 14.92
CA MET A 146 13.16 -12.23 14.57
C MET A 146 13.92 -12.81 15.77
N LYS A 147 13.79 -12.17 16.95
CA LYS A 147 14.38 -12.67 18.20
C LYS A 147 13.59 -13.77 18.90
N GLY A 148 12.45 -14.20 18.33
CA GLY A 148 11.57 -15.20 18.94
C GLY A 148 10.80 -14.73 20.19
N ILE A 149 10.83 -13.43 20.50
CA ILE A 149 10.10 -12.81 21.62
C ILE A 149 8.60 -12.64 21.27
N MET A 150 8.32 -12.22 20.05
CA MET A 150 6.95 -12.09 19.53
C MET A 150 6.43 -13.43 19.04
N SER A 151 5.28 -13.87 19.56
CA SER A 151 4.64 -15.11 19.11
C SER A 151 4.01 -14.94 17.72
N LYS A 152 3.79 -16.08 17.00
CA LYS A 152 3.05 -16.08 15.73
C LYS A 152 1.63 -15.51 15.88
N LYS A 153 0.95 -15.75 17.00
CA LYS A 153 -0.37 -15.18 17.31
C LYS A 153 -0.30 -13.66 17.48
N GLY A 154 0.72 -13.13 18.16
CA GLY A 154 0.94 -11.70 18.31
C GLY A 154 1.16 -11.01 16.96
N LEU A 155 2.04 -11.56 16.11
CA LEU A 155 2.28 -11.04 14.77
C LEU A 155 1.03 -11.14 13.87
N LEU A 156 0.22 -12.20 14.02
CA LEU A 156 -1.05 -12.34 13.32
C LEU A 156 -2.02 -11.21 13.67
N ILE A 157 -2.18 -10.89 14.96
CA ILE A 157 -3.03 -9.78 15.42
C ILE A 157 -2.53 -8.46 14.87
N TRP A 158 -1.22 -8.21 14.92
CA TRP A 158 -0.62 -6.99 14.37
C TRP A 158 -0.91 -6.83 12.87
N ASN A 159 -0.82 -7.91 12.09
CA ASN A 159 -1.16 -7.89 10.66
C ASN A 159 -2.64 -7.59 10.42
N PHE A 160 -3.57 -8.09 11.24
CA PHE A 160 -4.98 -7.73 11.15
C PHE A 160 -5.23 -6.24 11.45
N LEU A 161 -4.60 -5.70 12.51
CA LEU A 161 -4.71 -4.28 12.83
C LEU A 161 -4.14 -3.40 11.70
N GLY A 162 -2.96 -3.75 11.16
CA GLY A 162 -2.37 -3.04 10.04
C GLY A 162 -3.22 -3.10 8.77
N LEU A 163 -3.95 -4.21 8.55
CA LEU A 163 -4.89 -4.34 7.43
C LEU A 163 -6.12 -3.43 7.62
N ILE A 164 -6.64 -3.31 8.84
CA ILE A 164 -7.73 -2.37 9.15
C ILE A 164 -7.28 -0.94 8.88
N LEU A 165 -6.10 -0.55 9.35
CA LEU A 165 -5.57 0.81 9.15
C LEU A 165 -5.47 1.16 7.66
N ILE A 166 -4.88 0.28 6.84
CA ILE A 166 -4.73 0.55 5.40
C ILE A 166 -6.08 0.60 4.67
N PHE A 167 -7.06 -0.22 5.05
CA PHE A 167 -8.41 -0.12 4.48
C PHE A 167 -9.13 1.16 4.89
N THR A 168 -8.91 1.64 6.12
CA THR A 168 -9.46 2.91 6.59
C THR A 168 -8.97 4.06 5.73
N ILE A 169 -7.64 4.21 5.57
CA ILE A 169 -7.09 5.30 4.75
C ILE A 169 -7.41 5.16 3.27
N LEU A 170 -7.44 3.94 2.73
CA LEU A 170 -7.87 3.70 1.35
C LEU A 170 -9.33 4.18 1.13
N THR A 171 -10.23 3.86 2.05
CA THR A 171 -11.64 4.31 2.00
C THR A 171 -11.73 5.84 2.09
N ILE A 172 -11.05 6.45 3.06
CA ILE A 172 -10.99 7.91 3.20
C ILE A 172 -10.44 8.54 1.90
N GLY A 173 -9.35 8.00 1.34
CA GLY A 173 -8.73 8.52 0.12
C GLY A 173 -9.65 8.47 -1.10
N ILE A 174 -10.40 7.37 -1.29
CA ILE A 174 -11.37 7.23 -2.36
C ILE A 174 -12.54 8.21 -2.18
N LEU A 175 -13.11 8.27 -0.96
CA LEU A 175 -14.24 9.13 -0.64
C LEU A 175 -13.87 10.62 -0.53
N SER A 176 -12.60 10.95 -0.51
CA SER A 176 -12.08 12.33 -0.57
C SER A 176 -11.71 12.78 -1.99
N SER A 177 -11.73 11.88 -2.98
CA SER A 177 -11.41 12.22 -4.36
C SER A 177 -12.59 12.91 -5.05
N GLU A 178 -12.33 13.77 -6.04
CA GLU A 178 -13.35 14.47 -6.85
C GLU A 178 -14.10 13.48 -7.75
N LEU A 179 -14.87 12.57 -7.14
CA LEU A 179 -15.66 11.56 -7.82
C LEU A 179 -17.14 11.81 -7.54
N PRO A 180 -18.08 11.29 -8.38
CA PRO A 180 -19.51 11.51 -8.21
C PRO A 180 -20.08 11.08 -6.85
N PHE A 181 -19.34 10.26 -6.10
CA PHE A 181 -19.69 9.75 -4.77
C PHE A 181 -18.76 10.27 -3.65
N GLN A 182 -18.10 11.41 -3.85
CA GLN A 182 -17.29 12.09 -2.83
C GLN A 182 -18.09 12.32 -1.54
N GLN A 183 -17.46 12.07 -0.37
CA GLN A 183 -18.07 12.26 0.94
C GLN A 183 -17.25 13.18 1.85
N PHE A 184 -15.95 13.31 1.61
CA PHE A 184 -15.03 14.09 2.42
C PHE A 184 -14.22 15.05 1.58
N GLY A 185 -13.62 16.07 2.23
CA GLY A 185 -12.63 16.94 1.63
C GLY A 185 -13.17 17.84 0.50
N PHE A 186 -14.44 18.30 0.58
CA PHE A 186 -15.06 19.12 -0.47
C PHE A 186 -14.32 20.42 -0.73
N GLU A 187 -13.73 21.04 0.30
CA GLU A 187 -12.97 22.29 0.16
C GLU A 187 -11.56 22.04 -0.41
N GLN A 188 -10.99 20.88 -0.09
CA GLN A 188 -9.65 20.46 -0.51
C GLN A 188 -9.64 18.95 -0.85
N PRO A 189 -10.14 18.58 -2.04
CA PRO A 189 -10.25 17.18 -2.42
C PRO A 189 -8.90 16.51 -2.64
N ASN A 190 -8.92 15.17 -2.65
CA ASN A 190 -7.76 14.35 -2.98
C ASN A 190 -7.50 14.38 -4.50
N ARG A 191 -6.73 15.37 -4.94
CA ARG A 191 -6.29 15.52 -6.35
C ARG A 191 -4.94 14.88 -6.62
N ALA A 192 -4.08 14.77 -5.59
CA ALA A 192 -2.70 14.31 -5.75
C ALA A 192 -2.61 12.95 -6.45
N ILE A 193 -3.52 12.02 -6.16
CA ILE A 193 -3.50 10.67 -6.73
C ILE A 193 -3.73 10.63 -8.25
N GLY A 194 -4.21 11.71 -8.87
CA GLY A 194 -4.32 11.85 -10.33
C GLY A 194 -3.00 12.22 -11.02
N TYR A 195 -1.96 12.52 -10.26
CA TYR A 195 -0.68 13.02 -10.77
C TYR A 195 0.47 12.04 -10.52
N PHE A 196 1.43 11.98 -11.45
CA PHE A 196 2.70 11.31 -11.21
C PHE A 196 3.58 12.14 -10.25
N PRO A 197 4.25 11.53 -9.26
CA PRO A 197 4.35 10.09 -8.99
C PRO A 197 3.26 9.55 -8.05
N PHE A 198 2.35 10.36 -7.51
CA PHE A 198 1.42 9.98 -6.45
C PHE A 198 0.36 8.96 -6.89
N ILE A 199 0.10 8.82 -8.20
CA ILE A 199 -0.71 7.72 -8.75
C ILE A 199 -0.16 6.33 -8.36
N LEU A 200 1.14 6.23 -8.11
CA LEU A 200 1.78 4.99 -7.67
C LEU A 200 1.38 4.58 -6.24
N LEU A 201 0.79 5.50 -5.45
CA LEU A 201 0.24 5.14 -4.15
C LEU A 201 -0.91 4.12 -4.29
N PRO A 202 -2.03 4.43 -4.97
CA PRO A 202 -3.11 3.47 -5.18
C PRO A 202 -2.79 2.37 -6.21
N ALA A 203 -1.86 2.62 -7.16
CA ALA A 203 -1.54 1.66 -8.20
C ALA A 203 -0.55 0.57 -7.75
N THR A 204 0.36 0.88 -6.83
CA THR A 204 1.50 0.00 -6.51
C THR A 204 1.72 -0.16 -5.01
N VAL A 205 1.88 0.94 -4.26
CA VAL A 205 2.27 0.89 -2.84
C VAL A 205 1.17 0.26 -1.99
N VAL A 206 -0.06 0.77 -2.07
CA VAL A 206 -1.21 0.26 -1.29
C VAL A 206 -1.53 -1.19 -1.64
N PRO A 207 -1.62 -1.62 -2.91
CA PRO A 207 -1.80 -3.02 -3.28
C PRO A 207 -0.72 -3.95 -2.72
N ILE A 208 0.56 -3.54 -2.75
CA ILE A 208 1.67 -4.31 -2.17
C ILE A 208 1.49 -4.45 -0.66
N VAL A 209 1.13 -3.38 0.05
CA VAL A 209 0.90 -3.38 1.50
C VAL A 209 -0.26 -4.30 1.87
N ILE A 210 -1.40 -4.18 1.18
CA ILE A 210 -2.58 -5.04 1.40
C ILE A 210 -2.22 -6.51 1.16
N TYR A 211 -1.61 -6.81 0.01
CA TYR A 211 -1.19 -8.17 -0.32
C TYR A 211 -0.22 -8.74 0.72
N THR A 212 0.69 -7.90 1.24
CA THR A 212 1.64 -8.29 2.27
C THR A 212 0.93 -8.70 3.55
N HIS A 213 0.01 -7.89 4.09
CA HIS A 213 -0.78 -8.26 5.26
C HIS A 213 -1.60 -9.53 5.05
N LEU A 214 -2.33 -9.61 3.93
CA LEU A 214 -3.17 -10.78 3.62
C LEU A 214 -2.36 -12.07 3.58
N THR A 215 -1.22 -12.07 2.90
CA THR A 215 -0.38 -13.26 2.76
C THR A 215 0.32 -13.64 4.06
N ASP A 216 0.73 -12.67 4.89
CA ASP A 216 1.29 -12.96 6.21
C ASP A 216 0.22 -13.52 7.16
N ILE A 217 -1.01 -12.99 7.14
CA ILE A 217 -2.14 -13.55 7.90
C ILE A 217 -2.37 -15.02 7.52
N LEU A 218 -2.45 -15.33 6.23
CA LEU A 218 -2.70 -16.70 5.77
C LEU A 218 -1.56 -17.64 6.14
N LYS A 219 -0.30 -17.22 5.97
CA LYS A 219 0.87 -18.01 6.34
C LYS A 219 0.90 -18.29 7.83
N LEU A 220 0.76 -17.25 8.67
CA LEU A 220 0.77 -17.38 10.13
C LEU A 220 -0.37 -18.28 10.64
N ARG A 221 -1.58 -18.15 10.09
CA ARG A 221 -2.71 -19.02 10.44
C ARG A 221 -2.42 -20.49 10.13
N LYS A 222 -1.83 -20.78 8.96
CA LYS A 222 -1.43 -22.14 8.58
C LYS A 222 -0.38 -22.71 9.52
N GLU A 223 0.64 -21.91 9.87
CA GLU A 223 1.70 -22.33 10.77
C GLU A 223 1.22 -22.55 12.20
N ILE A 224 0.29 -21.72 12.71
CA ILE A 224 -0.31 -21.88 14.04
C ILE A 224 -1.16 -23.17 14.09
N LYS A 225 -1.92 -23.45 13.02
CA LYS A 225 -2.72 -24.68 12.96
C LYS A 225 -1.84 -25.93 12.99
N ALA A 226 -0.80 -25.98 12.18
CA ALA A 226 0.13 -27.11 12.15
C ALA A 226 0.75 -27.40 13.54
N THR A 227 1.15 -26.34 14.28
CA THR A 227 1.69 -26.49 15.63
C THR A 227 0.68 -27.05 16.63
N ASN A 228 -0.62 -26.78 16.46
CA ASN A 228 -1.67 -27.29 17.36
C ASN A 228 -2.09 -28.74 17.02
N ASP A 229 -1.92 -29.17 15.76
CA ASP A 229 -2.24 -30.55 15.32
C ASP A 229 -1.15 -31.54 15.71
N ASP A 230 0.07 -31.06 16.07
CA ASP A 230 1.22 -31.88 16.52
C ASP A 230 1.25 -32.10 18.06
N HIS A 231 0.28 -31.50 18.80
CA HIS A 231 0.11 -31.66 20.25
C HIS A 231 -1.22 -32.34 20.59
#